data_0ebe9ed0b52d6622778e135e80830fdf
#
_entry.id   0ebe9ed0b52d6622778e135e80830fdf
#
_cell.length_a   1.000
_cell.length_b   1.000
_cell.length_c   1.000
_cell.angle_alpha   90.00
_cell.angle_beta   90.00
_cell.angle_gamma   90.00
#
_symmetry.space_group_name_H-M   'P 1'
#
loop_
_entity.id
_entity.type
_entity.pdbx_description
1 polymer ?
#
loop_
_entity_poly.entity_id
_entity_poly.type
_entity_poly.pdbx_seq_one_letter_code
_entity_poly.pdbx_strand_id
1 'polypeptide(L)'
;MNFLVKIWISFILDLIFGDPEKIIHPVQIIGKMITFLEKRLYGKKGSFTGGAILNILVVASTFLAMYFLVKLTKINKVFEIIEIYLMYTVFSVKSLAREGKRVYRILKLGNLKVAREKLSYLVSRDTEKMDKLMIIRSTMETISENMVDGVIAPMFYMFLGGLPLAMTYKAINTLDSMVGYKNERYARFGMFSAKLDDMANFIPARMSGIFITMASYILRYNYKNAWKIFKRDRKNHASPNSGHPESAVAGALGVQFGGKVSYFGKEVKKPTIGDKLKEFRLDDIKKNILLMYMTSFISICCFSTIYLVYLML
;
A
#
# COMPACT_ATOMS: atom_id res chain seq x y z
N MET A 1 -5.38 25.71 11.65
CA MET A 1 -4.01 25.13 11.80
C MET A 1 -3.35 25.04 10.43
N ASN A 2 -2.01 25.22 10.36
CA ASN A 2 -1.28 25.12 9.08
C ASN A 2 -1.41 23.70 8.49
N PHE A 3 -1.53 23.61 7.17
CA PHE A 3 -1.72 22.34 6.45
C PHE A 3 -0.60 21.33 6.70
N LEU A 4 0.66 21.78 6.66
CA LEU A 4 1.81 20.91 6.98
C LEU A 4 1.73 20.35 8.40
N VAL A 5 1.35 21.16 9.37
CA VAL A 5 1.20 20.73 10.76
C VAL A 5 0.16 19.63 10.89
N LYS A 6 -0.97 19.74 10.18
CA LYS A 6 -2.01 18.70 10.14
C LYS A 6 -1.46 17.38 9.59
N ILE A 7 -0.72 17.42 8.48
CA ILE A 7 -0.12 16.21 7.86
C ILE A 7 0.86 15.55 8.84
N TRP A 8 1.76 16.33 9.46
CA TRP A 8 2.72 15.78 10.40
C TRP A 8 2.06 15.19 11.65
N ILE A 9 1.05 15.86 12.21
CA ILE A 9 0.26 15.30 13.32
C ILE A 9 -0.38 13.98 12.91
N SER A 10 -1.02 13.94 11.74
CA SER A 10 -1.68 12.73 11.22
C SER A 10 -0.71 11.58 11.00
N PHE A 11 0.48 11.86 10.46
CA PHE A 11 1.54 10.86 10.29
C PHE A 11 2.08 10.35 11.62
N ILE A 12 2.31 11.24 12.60
CA ILE A 12 2.75 10.86 13.95
C ILE A 12 1.68 10.02 14.66
N LEU A 13 0.40 10.35 14.51
CA LEU A 13 -0.70 9.56 15.05
C LEU A 13 -0.71 8.14 14.49
N ASP A 14 -0.48 7.95 13.18
CA ASP A 14 -0.34 6.62 12.59
C ASP A 14 0.86 5.87 13.17
N LEU A 15 2.02 6.51 13.33
CA LEU A 15 3.20 5.87 13.91
C LEU A 15 2.98 5.42 15.37
N ILE A 16 2.15 6.15 16.13
CA ILE A 16 1.87 5.84 17.53
C ILE A 16 0.75 4.80 17.67
N PHE A 17 -0.37 4.97 16.99
CA PHE A 17 -1.58 4.18 17.20
C PHE A 17 -1.79 3.09 16.11
N GLY A 18 -1.42 3.36 14.84
CA GLY A 18 -1.82 2.54 13.70
C GLY A 18 -3.31 2.67 13.43
N ASP A 19 -3.89 1.77 12.62
CA ASP A 19 -5.32 1.82 12.31
C ASP A 19 -6.17 1.66 13.57
N PRO A 20 -7.23 2.47 13.71
CA PRO A 20 -8.12 2.39 14.86
C PRO A 20 -8.94 1.11 14.84
N GLU A 21 -8.75 0.24 15.83
CA GLU A 21 -9.47 -1.05 15.92
C GLU A 21 -10.90 -0.90 16.47
N LYS A 22 -11.16 0.14 17.27
CA LYS A 22 -12.43 0.34 17.99
C LYS A 22 -13.37 1.35 17.33
N ILE A 23 -12.88 2.13 16.38
CA ILE A 23 -13.65 3.16 15.68
C ILE A 23 -13.83 2.71 14.23
N ILE A 24 -14.97 3.00 13.63
CA ILE A 24 -15.25 2.65 12.24
C ILE A 24 -14.21 3.35 11.34
N HIS A 25 -13.40 2.55 10.69
CA HIS A 25 -12.39 3.06 9.76
C HIS A 25 -13.07 3.56 8.46
N PRO A 26 -12.72 4.75 7.94
CA PRO A 26 -13.34 5.30 6.71
C PRO A 26 -13.32 4.34 5.52
N VAL A 27 -12.24 3.55 5.35
CA VAL A 27 -12.13 2.52 4.30
C VAL A 27 -13.21 1.45 4.44
N GLN A 28 -13.69 1.14 5.66
CA GLN A 28 -14.81 0.20 5.86
C GLN A 28 -16.13 0.78 5.34
N ILE A 29 -16.32 2.10 5.48
CA ILE A 29 -17.51 2.78 4.93
C ILE A 29 -17.46 2.71 3.41
N ILE A 30 -16.30 3.02 2.81
CA ILE A 30 -16.05 2.90 1.37
C ILE A 30 -16.31 1.45 0.91
N GLY A 31 -15.78 0.46 1.62
CA GLY A 31 -15.99 -0.96 1.31
C GLY A 31 -17.48 -1.37 1.36
N LYS A 32 -18.23 -0.90 2.37
CA LYS A 32 -19.70 -1.13 2.44
C LYS A 32 -20.42 -0.48 1.26
N MET A 33 -20.03 0.73 0.86
CA MET A 33 -20.58 1.42 -0.31
C MET A 33 -20.29 0.65 -1.59
N ILE A 34 -19.06 0.16 -1.76
CA ILE A 34 -18.67 -0.68 -2.91
C ILE A 34 -19.55 -1.93 -2.97
N THR A 35 -19.66 -2.68 -1.86
CA THR A 35 -20.49 -3.89 -1.80
C THR A 35 -21.97 -3.63 -2.12
N PHE A 36 -22.51 -2.51 -1.64
CA PHE A 36 -23.88 -2.10 -1.89
C PHE A 36 -24.13 -1.77 -3.38
N LEU A 37 -23.23 -1.01 -3.99
CA LEU A 37 -23.32 -0.61 -5.39
C LEU A 37 -23.00 -1.80 -6.32
N GLU A 38 -22.03 -2.65 -5.98
CA GLU A 38 -21.70 -3.86 -6.73
C GLU A 38 -22.95 -4.73 -6.91
N LYS A 39 -23.69 -5.02 -5.84
CA LYS A 39 -24.92 -5.83 -5.91
C LYS A 39 -25.95 -5.30 -6.89
N ARG A 40 -25.98 -3.99 -7.16
CA ARG A 40 -26.92 -3.35 -8.08
C ARG A 40 -26.39 -3.25 -9.50
N LEU A 41 -25.07 -3.03 -9.65
CA LEU A 41 -24.44 -2.72 -10.94
C LEU A 41 -23.81 -3.94 -11.61
N TYR A 42 -23.59 -5.04 -10.87
CA TYR A 42 -22.94 -6.23 -11.41
C TYR A 42 -23.77 -6.91 -12.53
N GLY A 43 -25.12 -6.92 -12.36
CA GLY A 43 -26.02 -7.59 -13.30
C GLY A 43 -25.82 -9.11 -13.38
N LYS A 44 -26.23 -9.74 -14.49
CA LYS A 44 -26.17 -11.22 -14.63
C LYS A 44 -24.74 -11.76 -14.85
N LYS A 45 -23.85 -11.00 -15.52
CA LYS A 45 -22.51 -11.49 -15.92
C LYS A 45 -21.38 -10.49 -15.64
N GLY A 46 -21.64 -9.40 -14.93
CA GLY A 46 -20.67 -8.34 -14.69
C GLY A 46 -20.22 -7.64 -15.99
N SER A 47 -20.59 -6.38 -16.17
CA SER A 47 -20.22 -5.61 -17.35
C SER A 47 -19.09 -4.61 -17.03
N PHE A 48 -18.27 -4.28 -18.01
CA PHE A 48 -17.29 -3.21 -17.92
C PHE A 48 -17.97 -1.86 -17.55
N THR A 49 -19.10 -1.56 -18.18
CA THR A 49 -19.87 -0.33 -17.94
C THR A 49 -20.36 -0.27 -16.48
N GLY A 50 -20.91 -1.37 -15.95
CA GLY A 50 -21.31 -1.45 -14.53
C GLY A 50 -20.15 -1.20 -13.60
N GLY A 51 -18.97 -1.77 -13.89
CA GLY A 51 -17.74 -1.52 -13.13
C GLY A 51 -17.26 -0.08 -13.24
N ALA A 52 -17.32 0.54 -14.41
CA ALA A 52 -16.95 1.94 -14.60
C ALA A 52 -17.89 2.88 -13.82
N ILE A 53 -19.21 2.64 -13.87
CA ILE A 53 -20.20 3.39 -13.09
C ILE A 53 -19.95 3.25 -11.59
N LEU A 54 -19.66 2.02 -11.13
CA LEU A 54 -19.29 1.77 -9.72
C LEU A 54 -18.11 2.67 -9.31
N ASN A 55 -17.05 2.68 -10.11
CA ASN A 55 -15.86 3.49 -9.82
C ASN A 55 -16.18 4.99 -9.77
N ILE A 56 -16.89 5.50 -10.78
CA ILE A 56 -17.27 6.92 -10.84
C ILE A 56 -18.08 7.31 -9.59
N LEU A 57 -19.07 6.52 -9.22
CA LEU A 57 -19.92 6.81 -8.06
C LEU A 57 -19.13 6.80 -6.75
N VAL A 58 -18.29 5.77 -6.53
CA VAL A 58 -17.49 5.65 -5.28
C VAL A 58 -16.44 6.74 -5.20
N VAL A 59 -15.70 7.00 -6.28
CA VAL A 59 -14.65 8.01 -6.33
C VAL A 59 -15.20 9.41 -6.19
N ALA A 60 -16.25 9.75 -6.96
CA ALA A 60 -16.85 11.07 -6.93
C ALA A 60 -17.52 11.35 -5.57
N SER A 61 -18.28 10.42 -5.02
CA SER A 61 -18.91 10.59 -3.71
C SER A 61 -17.90 10.74 -2.59
N THR A 62 -16.79 9.97 -2.61
CA THR A 62 -15.71 10.10 -1.64
C THR A 62 -15.03 11.46 -1.74
N PHE A 63 -14.67 11.89 -2.96
CA PHE A 63 -14.07 13.20 -3.18
C PHE A 63 -14.98 14.33 -2.69
N LEU A 64 -16.25 14.33 -3.09
CA LEU A 64 -17.20 15.36 -2.72
C LEU A 64 -17.43 15.43 -1.21
N ALA A 65 -17.60 14.27 -0.56
CA ALA A 65 -17.78 14.20 0.89
C ALA A 65 -16.57 14.83 1.63
N MET A 66 -15.35 14.50 1.22
CA MET A 66 -14.14 15.06 1.84
C MET A 66 -13.95 16.54 1.50
N TYR A 67 -14.28 16.96 0.28
CA TYR A 67 -14.20 18.34 -0.13
C TYR A 67 -15.15 19.25 0.68
N PHE A 68 -16.40 18.81 0.87
CA PHE A 68 -17.34 19.56 1.71
C PHE A 68 -16.93 19.55 3.18
N LEU A 69 -16.44 18.44 3.69
CA LEU A 69 -15.93 18.37 5.06
C LEU A 69 -14.80 19.39 5.28
N VAL A 70 -13.82 19.46 4.37
CA VAL A 70 -12.75 20.45 4.47
C VAL A 70 -13.28 21.87 4.39
N LYS A 71 -14.33 22.14 3.62
CA LYS A 71 -14.99 23.47 3.65
C LYS A 71 -15.61 23.79 5.00
N LEU A 72 -16.21 22.79 5.68
CA LEU A 72 -16.80 22.98 7.00
C LEU A 72 -15.76 23.31 8.09
N THR A 73 -14.50 22.95 7.91
CA THR A 73 -13.42 23.32 8.86
C THR A 73 -13.25 24.84 9.00
N LYS A 74 -13.65 25.62 7.96
CA LYS A 74 -13.64 27.08 8.01
C LYS A 74 -14.76 27.67 8.89
N ILE A 75 -15.80 26.88 9.15
CA ILE A 75 -16.98 27.31 9.93
C ILE A 75 -16.79 26.92 11.40
N ASN A 76 -16.33 25.71 11.67
CA ASN A 76 -16.18 25.21 13.03
C ASN A 76 -14.91 24.37 13.19
N LYS A 77 -14.13 24.65 14.25
CA LYS A 77 -12.87 23.94 14.59
C LYS A 77 -13.06 22.45 14.89
N VAL A 78 -14.26 22.00 15.25
CA VAL A 78 -14.57 20.58 15.45
C VAL A 78 -14.31 19.80 14.15
N PHE A 79 -14.67 20.36 13.00
CA PHE A 79 -14.40 19.72 11.71
C PHE A 79 -12.89 19.62 11.39
N GLU A 80 -12.06 20.49 11.98
CA GLU A 80 -10.61 20.39 11.85
C GLU A 80 -10.04 19.17 12.57
N ILE A 81 -10.59 18.80 13.72
CA ILE A 81 -10.23 17.57 14.43
C ILE A 81 -10.64 16.34 13.61
N ILE A 82 -11.83 16.37 13.03
CA ILE A 82 -12.32 15.31 12.14
C ILE A 82 -11.42 15.19 10.91
N GLU A 83 -11.01 16.31 10.32
CA GLU A 83 -10.10 16.32 9.18
C GLU A 83 -8.76 15.63 9.54
N ILE A 84 -8.14 16.00 10.67
CA ILE A 84 -6.89 15.40 11.13
C ILE A 84 -7.07 13.89 11.38
N TYR A 85 -8.18 13.49 12.02
CA TYR A 85 -8.51 12.08 12.21
C TYR A 85 -8.59 11.33 10.87
N LEU A 86 -9.31 11.87 9.90
CA LEU A 86 -9.42 11.26 8.57
C LEU A 86 -8.07 11.25 7.82
N MET A 87 -7.27 12.31 7.91
CA MET A 87 -5.90 12.33 7.36
C MET A 87 -5.02 11.24 8.00
N TYR A 88 -5.15 11.02 9.31
CA TYR A 88 -4.44 9.96 10.02
C TYR A 88 -4.83 8.56 9.49
N THR A 89 -6.11 8.30 9.26
CA THR A 89 -6.58 6.99 8.78
C THR A 89 -6.21 6.67 7.32
N VAL A 90 -5.60 7.61 6.62
CA VAL A 90 -5.11 7.38 5.25
C VAL A 90 -3.78 6.62 5.26
N PHE A 91 -2.97 6.79 6.31
CA PHE A 91 -1.68 6.13 6.48
C PHE A 91 -1.81 4.76 7.15
N SER A 92 -0.90 3.85 6.86
CA SER A 92 -0.91 2.48 7.39
C SER A 92 0.49 1.98 7.77
N VAL A 93 1.43 2.88 8.13
CA VAL A 93 2.82 2.50 8.46
C VAL A 93 2.88 1.56 9.65
N LYS A 94 2.20 1.95 10.76
CA LYS A 94 2.19 1.17 12.00
C LYS A 94 1.48 -0.17 11.82
N SER A 95 0.39 -0.19 11.07
CA SER A 95 -0.40 -1.39 10.84
C SER A 95 0.35 -2.40 10.00
N LEU A 96 1.00 -1.99 8.91
CA LEU A 96 1.89 -2.85 8.12
C LEU A 96 3.05 -3.40 8.96
N ALA A 97 3.68 -2.56 9.79
CA ALA A 97 4.74 -2.99 10.68
C ALA A 97 4.25 -4.00 11.73
N ARG A 98 3.02 -3.82 12.25
CA ARG A 98 2.39 -4.71 13.23
C ARG A 98 2.19 -6.10 12.62
N GLU A 99 1.63 -6.17 11.43
CA GLU A 99 1.39 -7.45 10.75
C GLU A 99 2.71 -8.16 10.39
N GLY A 100 3.70 -7.47 9.85
CA GLY A 100 5.02 -8.05 9.61
C GLY A 100 5.69 -8.57 10.89
N LYS A 101 5.62 -7.80 11.99
CA LYS A 101 6.11 -8.22 13.30
C LYS A 101 5.34 -9.40 13.87
N ARG A 102 4.05 -9.52 13.58
CA ARG A 102 3.21 -10.65 13.98
C ARG A 102 3.69 -11.94 13.33
N VAL A 103 3.85 -11.94 12.00
CA VAL A 103 4.39 -13.10 11.27
C VAL A 103 5.80 -13.44 11.77
N TYR A 104 6.68 -12.45 11.96
CA TYR A 104 8.01 -12.64 12.52
C TYR A 104 7.99 -13.37 13.87
N ARG A 105 7.16 -12.92 14.82
CA ARG A 105 7.07 -13.52 16.17
C ARG A 105 6.59 -14.97 16.11
N ILE A 106 5.60 -15.27 15.28
CA ILE A 106 5.05 -16.61 15.12
C ILE A 106 6.10 -17.56 14.52
N LEU A 107 6.83 -17.10 13.49
CA LEU A 107 7.92 -17.88 12.89
C LEU A 107 9.09 -18.10 13.86
N LYS A 108 9.37 -17.13 14.75
CA LYS A 108 10.39 -17.27 15.80
C LYS A 108 10.04 -18.35 16.81
N LEU A 109 8.74 -18.53 17.09
CA LEU A 109 8.22 -19.60 17.96
C LEU A 109 8.12 -20.97 17.26
N GLY A 110 8.48 -21.07 15.97
CA GLY A 110 8.44 -22.31 15.21
C GLY A 110 7.05 -22.74 14.73
N ASN A 111 6.00 -21.94 14.94
CA ASN A 111 4.63 -22.32 14.59
C ASN A 111 4.30 -21.99 13.14
N LEU A 112 4.70 -22.86 12.20
CA LEU A 112 4.45 -22.69 10.77
C LEU A 112 2.95 -22.67 10.41
N LYS A 113 2.13 -23.46 11.10
CA LYS A 113 0.68 -23.53 10.82
C LYS A 113 0.01 -22.18 11.05
N VAL A 114 0.26 -21.58 12.22
CA VAL A 114 -0.29 -20.25 12.55
C VAL A 114 0.34 -19.16 11.67
N ALA A 115 1.62 -19.27 11.30
CA ALA A 115 2.26 -18.31 10.40
C ALA A 115 1.60 -18.30 9.01
N ARG A 116 1.26 -19.47 8.45
CA ARG A 116 0.52 -19.62 7.20
C ARG A 116 -0.87 -18.98 7.27
N GLU A 117 -1.61 -19.27 8.35
CA GLU A 117 -2.92 -18.68 8.60
C GLU A 117 -2.85 -17.15 8.68
N LYS A 118 -1.89 -16.58 9.42
CA LYS A 118 -1.79 -15.12 9.51
C LYS A 118 -1.32 -14.48 8.21
N LEU A 119 -0.46 -15.14 7.45
CA LEU A 119 -0.07 -14.66 6.13
C LEU A 119 -1.24 -14.68 5.14
N SER A 120 -2.18 -15.66 5.21
CA SER A 120 -3.32 -15.71 4.29
C SER A 120 -4.27 -14.51 4.38
N TYR A 121 -4.26 -13.77 5.51
CA TYR A 121 -4.97 -12.50 5.61
C TYR A 121 -4.27 -11.32 4.93
N LEU A 122 -3.00 -11.49 4.55
CA LEU A 122 -2.16 -10.43 3.97
C LEU A 122 -1.92 -10.63 2.48
N VAL A 123 -2.10 -11.84 1.96
CA VAL A 123 -1.78 -12.19 0.57
C VAL A 123 -2.93 -12.92 -0.11
N SER A 124 -3.08 -12.72 -1.41
CA SER A 124 -4.11 -13.42 -2.22
C SER A 124 -3.69 -14.80 -2.71
N ARG A 125 -2.48 -15.25 -2.34
CA ARG A 125 -1.92 -16.56 -2.76
C ARG A 125 -2.20 -17.65 -1.72
N ASP A 126 -2.14 -18.91 -2.17
CA ASP A 126 -2.29 -20.07 -1.28
C ASP A 126 -1.10 -20.14 -0.31
N THR A 127 -1.40 -20.22 0.99
CA THR A 127 -0.36 -20.23 2.03
C THR A 127 -0.17 -21.61 2.68
N GLU A 128 -1.12 -22.53 2.48
CA GLU A 128 -1.17 -23.82 3.21
C GLU A 128 0.10 -24.69 3.08
N LYS A 129 0.74 -24.68 1.91
CA LYS A 129 1.92 -25.47 1.59
C LYS A 129 3.24 -24.70 1.67
N MET A 130 3.21 -23.41 2.09
CA MET A 130 4.42 -22.59 2.16
C MET A 130 5.37 -23.11 3.25
N ASP A 131 6.64 -23.25 2.91
CA ASP A 131 7.70 -23.43 3.89
C ASP A 131 8.07 -22.10 4.58
N LYS A 132 8.98 -22.17 5.55
CA LYS A 132 9.42 -21.00 6.32
C LYS A 132 10.01 -19.89 5.42
N LEU A 133 10.80 -20.25 4.42
CA LEU A 133 11.45 -19.28 3.52
C LEU A 133 10.42 -18.61 2.60
N MET A 134 9.45 -19.38 2.11
CA MET A 134 8.33 -18.85 1.34
C MET A 134 7.47 -17.86 2.15
N ILE A 135 7.22 -18.14 3.44
CA ILE A 135 6.48 -17.22 4.32
C ILE A 135 7.27 -15.93 4.54
N ILE A 136 8.57 -16.02 4.81
CA ILE A 136 9.45 -14.84 4.96
C ILE A 136 9.41 -14.00 3.69
N ARG A 137 9.66 -14.62 2.52
CA ARG A 137 9.62 -13.95 1.22
C ARG A 137 8.28 -13.26 0.98
N SER A 138 7.17 -13.97 1.14
CA SER A 138 5.84 -13.43 0.89
C SER A 138 5.49 -12.28 1.84
N THR A 139 5.91 -12.37 3.10
CA THR A 139 5.75 -11.26 4.06
C THR A 139 6.52 -10.02 3.62
N MET A 140 7.76 -10.20 3.15
CA MET A 140 8.58 -9.08 2.70
C MET A 140 8.06 -8.46 1.40
N GLU A 141 7.64 -9.29 0.42
CA GLU A 141 7.00 -8.83 -0.81
C GLU A 141 5.78 -7.96 -0.49
N THR A 142 4.88 -8.46 0.37
CA THR A 142 3.66 -7.74 0.76
C THR A 142 3.95 -6.42 1.49
N ILE A 143 4.92 -6.38 2.41
CA ILE A 143 5.33 -5.13 3.07
C ILE A 143 5.88 -4.15 2.04
N SER A 144 6.68 -4.61 1.08
CA SER A 144 7.28 -3.77 0.05
C SER A 144 6.25 -3.17 -0.88
N GLU A 145 5.28 -3.97 -1.35
CA GLU A 145 4.17 -3.54 -2.20
C GLU A 145 3.25 -2.56 -1.44
N ASN A 146 2.77 -2.95 -0.26
CA ASN A 146 1.86 -2.12 0.53
C ASN A 146 2.51 -0.85 1.11
N MET A 147 3.84 -0.73 1.10
CA MET A 147 4.52 0.54 1.40
C MET A 147 4.12 1.63 0.40
N VAL A 148 3.88 1.29 -0.86
CA VAL A 148 3.36 2.26 -1.84
C VAL A 148 1.90 2.57 -1.52
N ASP A 149 1.04 1.56 -1.43
CA ASP A 149 -0.42 1.71 -1.33
C ASP A 149 -0.89 2.25 0.02
N GLY A 150 -0.16 1.94 1.08
CA GLY A 150 -0.51 2.34 2.45
C GLY A 150 0.22 3.58 2.95
N VAL A 151 1.26 4.06 2.24
CA VAL A 151 2.08 5.18 2.76
C VAL A 151 2.43 6.19 1.68
N ILE A 152 3.18 5.80 0.64
CA ILE A 152 3.78 6.76 -0.29
C ILE A 152 2.72 7.39 -1.19
N ALA A 153 1.81 6.59 -1.75
CA ALA A 153 0.76 7.10 -2.61
C ALA A 153 -0.28 7.93 -1.84
N PRO A 154 -0.82 7.47 -0.68
CA PRO A 154 -1.64 8.34 0.16
C PRO A 154 -0.97 9.67 0.50
N MET A 155 0.32 9.64 0.84
CA MET A 155 1.09 10.84 1.17
C MET A 155 1.25 11.76 -0.06
N PHE A 156 1.58 11.21 -1.22
CA PHE A 156 1.67 11.95 -2.48
C PHE A 156 0.36 12.71 -2.77
N TYR A 157 -0.78 12.01 -2.69
CA TYR A 157 -2.09 12.63 -2.92
C TYR A 157 -2.49 13.62 -1.82
N MET A 158 -2.03 13.39 -0.59
CA MET A 158 -2.23 14.31 0.52
C MET A 158 -1.54 15.66 0.25
N PHE A 159 -0.30 15.64 -0.22
CA PHE A 159 0.43 16.86 -0.57
C PHE A 159 -0.08 17.52 -1.86
N LEU A 160 -0.65 16.74 -2.79
CA LEU A 160 -1.16 17.24 -4.06
C LEU A 160 -2.51 17.98 -3.89
N GLY A 161 -3.41 17.51 -3.04
CA GLY A 161 -4.75 18.07 -2.91
C GLY A 161 -5.45 17.77 -1.59
N GLY A 162 -4.68 17.60 -0.52
CA GLY A 162 -5.18 17.42 0.85
C GLY A 162 -5.98 16.15 1.07
N LEU A 163 -6.79 16.15 2.12
CA LEU A 163 -7.66 15.06 2.48
C LEU A 163 -8.57 14.57 1.33
N PRO A 164 -9.17 15.45 0.50
CA PRO A 164 -10.02 15.00 -0.60
C PRO A 164 -9.31 14.07 -1.57
N LEU A 165 -8.12 14.41 -2.05
CA LEU A 165 -7.39 13.57 -2.99
C LEU A 165 -6.80 12.33 -2.32
N ALA A 166 -6.30 12.42 -1.08
CA ALA A 166 -5.77 11.28 -0.36
C ALA A 166 -6.84 10.21 -0.08
N MET A 167 -8.04 10.63 0.33
CA MET A 167 -9.15 9.69 0.56
C MET A 167 -9.71 9.14 -0.76
N THR A 168 -9.71 9.94 -1.82
CA THR A 168 -10.05 9.48 -3.18
C THR A 168 -9.10 8.38 -3.65
N TYR A 169 -7.80 8.56 -3.43
CA TYR A 169 -6.83 7.49 -3.70
C TYR A 169 -7.15 6.22 -2.89
N LYS A 170 -7.47 6.36 -1.59
CA LYS A 170 -7.87 5.19 -0.77
C LYS A 170 -9.13 4.52 -1.31
N ALA A 171 -10.07 5.27 -1.87
CA ALA A 171 -11.26 4.70 -2.51
C ALA A 171 -10.90 3.92 -3.78
N ILE A 172 -10.01 4.45 -4.63
CA ILE A 172 -9.50 3.77 -5.83
C ILE A 172 -8.80 2.46 -5.44
N ASN A 173 -7.90 2.51 -4.49
CA ASN A 173 -7.17 1.33 -4.01
C ASN A 173 -8.09 0.28 -3.35
N THR A 174 -9.14 0.72 -2.63
CA THR A 174 -10.13 -0.19 -2.06
C THR A 174 -10.99 -0.85 -3.15
N LEU A 175 -11.35 -0.11 -4.20
CA LEU A 175 -12.06 -0.65 -5.37
C LEU A 175 -11.24 -1.75 -6.04
N ASP A 176 -9.95 -1.52 -6.29
CA ASP A 176 -9.07 -2.55 -6.85
C ASP A 176 -8.97 -3.77 -5.94
N SER A 177 -8.74 -3.56 -4.66
CA SER A 177 -8.64 -4.63 -3.66
C SER A 177 -9.91 -5.46 -3.52
N MET A 178 -11.09 -4.90 -3.78
CA MET A 178 -12.37 -5.60 -3.65
C MET A 178 -12.86 -6.23 -4.95
N VAL A 179 -12.67 -5.55 -6.08
CA VAL A 179 -13.26 -5.98 -7.36
C VAL A 179 -12.26 -6.06 -8.52
N GLY A 180 -10.99 -5.63 -8.34
CA GLY A 180 -9.97 -5.60 -9.41
C GLY A 180 -9.37 -6.96 -9.79
N TYR A 181 -9.86 -8.06 -9.22
CA TYR A 181 -9.33 -9.41 -9.46
C TYR A 181 -9.54 -9.89 -10.91
N LYS A 182 -8.53 -10.59 -11.46
CA LYS A 182 -8.57 -11.23 -12.78
C LYS A 182 -9.19 -12.64 -12.76
N ASN A 183 -10.23 -12.85 -11.95
CA ASN A 183 -11.01 -14.08 -11.94
C ASN A 183 -12.26 -13.99 -12.84
N GLU A 184 -12.97 -15.10 -13.05
CA GLU A 184 -14.16 -15.15 -13.91
C GLU A 184 -15.22 -14.10 -13.52
N ARG A 185 -15.39 -13.84 -12.22
CA ARG A 185 -16.38 -12.90 -11.72
C ARG A 185 -16.02 -11.46 -12.08
N TYR A 186 -14.78 -11.05 -11.88
CA TYR A 186 -14.38 -9.65 -11.94
C TYR A 186 -13.57 -9.26 -13.17
N ALA A 187 -13.19 -10.22 -14.03
CA ALA A 187 -12.33 -9.97 -15.19
C ALA A 187 -12.81 -8.82 -16.11
N ARG A 188 -14.14 -8.66 -16.26
CA ARG A 188 -14.73 -7.54 -17.02
C ARG A 188 -15.18 -6.40 -16.10
N PHE A 189 -15.87 -6.71 -15.01
CA PHE A 189 -16.43 -5.73 -14.09
C PHE A 189 -15.34 -4.94 -13.36
N GLY A 190 -14.30 -5.60 -12.87
CA GLY A 190 -13.20 -5.00 -12.10
C GLY A 190 -12.10 -4.38 -12.96
N MET A 191 -12.14 -4.55 -14.29
CA MET A 191 -11.06 -4.07 -15.16
C MET A 191 -10.82 -2.56 -15.05
N PHE A 192 -11.88 -1.76 -14.87
CA PHE A 192 -11.76 -0.32 -14.71
C PHE A 192 -11.07 0.00 -13.37
N SER A 193 -11.44 -0.68 -12.28
CA SER A 193 -10.81 -0.51 -10.96
C SER A 193 -9.31 -0.79 -11.01
N ALA A 194 -8.92 -1.94 -11.57
CA ALA A 194 -7.52 -2.32 -11.69
C ALA A 194 -6.70 -1.31 -12.52
N LYS A 195 -7.24 -0.85 -13.65
CA LYS A 195 -6.55 0.15 -14.48
C LYS A 195 -6.45 1.51 -13.80
N LEU A 196 -7.48 1.93 -13.08
CA LEU A 196 -7.49 3.20 -12.37
C LEU A 196 -6.48 3.20 -11.23
N ASP A 197 -6.38 2.09 -10.48
CA ASP A 197 -5.37 1.90 -9.43
C ASP A 197 -3.95 1.87 -10.02
N ASP A 198 -3.74 1.15 -11.12
CA ASP A 198 -2.46 1.14 -11.83
C ASP A 198 -2.03 2.56 -12.25
N MET A 199 -2.96 3.41 -12.71
CA MET A 199 -2.68 4.81 -13.05
C MET A 199 -2.41 5.66 -11.82
N ALA A 200 -3.18 5.49 -10.76
CA ALA A 200 -3.02 6.24 -9.51
C ALA A 200 -1.67 5.94 -8.84
N ASN A 201 -1.21 4.70 -8.92
CA ASN A 201 0.07 4.27 -8.36
C ASN A 201 1.28 4.56 -9.27
N PHE A 202 1.06 5.03 -10.51
CA PHE A 202 2.14 5.16 -11.48
C PHE A 202 3.31 6.04 -11.01
N ILE A 203 3.05 7.24 -10.51
CA ILE A 203 4.08 8.15 -9.99
C ILE A 203 4.57 7.69 -8.61
N PRO A 204 3.71 7.41 -7.61
CA PRO A 204 4.14 6.98 -6.28
C PRO A 204 5.05 5.74 -6.29
N ALA A 205 4.74 4.74 -7.11
CA ALA A 205 5.56 3.54 -7.22
C ALA A 205 7.00 3.86 -7.72
N ARG A 206 7.14 4.78 -8.66
CA ARG A 206 8.46 5.20 -9.16
C ARG A 206 9.25 5.96 -8.12
N MET A 207 8.58 6.83 -7.37
CA MET A 207 9.18 7.57 -6.25
C MET A 207 9.63 6.62 -5.13
N SER A 208 8.88 5.54 -4.88
CA SER A 208 9.22 4.56 -3.86
C SER A 208 10.62 3.98 -4.03
N GLY A 209 11.02 3.63 -5.26
CA GLY A 209 12.35 3.09 -5.52
C GLY A 209 13.47 4.07 -5.17
N ILE A 210 13.25 5.37 -5.39
CA ILE A 210 14.19 6.44 -5.01
C ILE A 210 14.25 6.54 -3.48
N PHE A 211 13.11 6.66 -2.81
CA PHE A 211 13.04 6.79 -1.35
C PHE A 211 13.60 5.57 -0.62
N ILE A 212 13.34 4.35 -1.13
CA ILE A 212 13.91 3.11 -0.58
C ILE A 212 15.42 3.11 -0.74
N THR A 213 15.95 3.58 -1.88
CA THR A 213 17.41 3.68 -2.09
C THR A 213 18.04 4.68 -1.12
N MET A 214 17.43 5.84 -0.89
CA MET A 214 17.87 6.82 0.10
C MET A 214 17.80 6.25 1.53
N ALA A 215 16.71 5.57 1.87
CA ALA A 215 16.55 4.90 3.16
C ALA A 215 17.64 3.82 3.38
N SER A 216 17.97 3.08 2.32
CA SER A 216 19.03 2.07 2.35
C SER A 216 20.40 2.69 2.63
N TYR A 217 20.69 3.86 2.08
CA TYR A 217 21.92 4.61 2.37
C TYR A 217 22.00 5.00 3.85
N ILE A 218 20.94 5.60 4.40
CA ILE A 218 20.89 6.05 5.80
C ILE A 218 21.01 4.85 6.77
N LEU A 219 20.34 3.75 6.46
CA LEU A 219 20.37 2.52 7.27
C LEU A 219 21.65 1.69 7.06
N ARG A 220 22.59 2.13 6.25
CA ARG A 220 23.82 1.41 5.88
C ARG A 220 23.55 0.04 5.28
N TYR A 221 22.44 -0.10 4.53
CA TYR A 221 22.17 -1.25 3.68
C TYR A 221 22.86 -1.07 2.32
N ASN A 222 22.77 -2.06 1.45
CA ASN A 222 23.43 -1.97 0.14
C ASN A 222 22.64 -1.08 -0.83
N TYR A 223 22.72 0.24 -0.64
CA TYR A 223 22.02 1.23 -1.47
C TYR A 223 22.48 1.22 -2.94
N LYS A 224 23.75 0.91 -3.22
CA LYS A 224 24.26 0.79 -4.60
C LYS A 224 23.56 -0.36 -5.33
N ASN A 225 23.43 -1.50 -4.66
CA ASN A 225 22.69 -2.64 -5.20
C ASN A 225 21.18 -2.39 -5.24
N ALA A 226 20.61 -1.69 -4.25
CA ALA A 226 19.20 -1.26 -4.28
C ALA A 226 18.90 -0.46 -5.57
N TRP A 227 19.71 0.54 -5.89
CA TRP A 227 19.55 1.34 -7.09
C TRP A 227 19.80 0.57 -8.38
N LYS A 228 20.81 -0.32 -8.40
CA LYS A 228 21.12 -1.20 -9.53
C LYS A 228 19.93 -2.10 -9.86
N ILE A 229 19.43 -2.83 -8.86
CA ILE A 229 18.31 -3.77 -9.03
C ILE A 229 17.03 -3.02 -9.35
N PHE A 230 16.74 -1.89 -8.69
CA PHE A 230 15.61 -1.05 -9.03
C PHE A 230 15.59 -0.66 -10.52
N LYS A 231 16.70 -0.20 -11.08
CA LYS A 231 16.76 0.15 -12.50
C LYS A 231 16.57 -1.05 -13.43
N ARG A 232 17.13 -2.21 -13.06
CA ARG A 232 17.11 -3.42 -13.87
C ARG A 232 15.74 -4.14 -13.82
N ASP A 233 15.18 -4.34 -12.61
CA ASP A 233 14.11 -5.30 -12.39
C ASP A 233 12.74 -4.67 -12.10
N ARG A 234 12.63 -3.35 -11.97
CA ARG A 234 11.36 -2.68 -11.63
C ARG A 234 10.17 -3.00 -12.54
N LYS A 235 10.43 -3.54 -13.73
CA LYS A 235 9.40 -3.96 -14.70
C LYS A 235 9.15 -5.47 -14.70
N ASN A 236 9.87 -6.25 -13.88
CA ASN A 236 9.74 -7.70 -13.79
C ASN A 236 8.61 -8.11 -12.84
N HIS A 237 7.44 -7.51 -12.96
CA HIS A 237 6.27 -7.84 -12.18
C HIS A 237 5.01 -7.76 -13.04
N ALA A 238 3.97 -8.56 -12.69
CA ALA A 238 2.68 -8.54 -13.41
C ALA A 238 1.92 -7.21 -13.24
N SER A 239 2.05 -6.55 -12.08
CA SER A 239 1.63 -5.17 -11.88
C SER A 239 2.69 -4.22 -12.41
N PRO A 240 2.32 -3.14 -13.10
CA PRO A 240 3.26 -2.13 -13.59
C PRO A 240 3.91 -1.30 -12.46
N ASN A 241 3.44 -1.47 -11.23
CA ASN A 241 3.81 -0.66 -10.06
C ASN A 241 4.56 -1.46 -8.99
N SER A 242 4.09 -2.65 -8.61
CA SER A 242 4.64 -3.44 -7.48
C SER A 242 6.12 -3.80 -7.64
N GLY A 243 6.60 -3.99 -8.87
CA GLY A 243 8.02 -4.26 -9.13
C GLY A 243 8.97 -3.11 -8.73
N HIS A 244 8.47 -1.88 -8.61
CA HIS A 244 9.30 -0.73 -8.23
C HIS A 244 9.79 -0.82 -6.78
N PRO A 245 8.91 -0.89 -5.76
CA PRO A 245 9.36 -1.03 -4.38
C PRO A 245 10.04 -2.38 -4.12
N GLU A 246 9.51 -3.48 -4.69
CA GLU A 246 10.09 -4.81 -4.49
C GLU A 246 11.53 -4.89 -4.98
N SER A 247 11.84 -4.34 -6.15
CA SER A 247 13.20 -4.39 -6.70
C SER A 247 14.20 -3.59 -5.86
N ALA A 248 13.82 -2.42 -5.37
CA ALA A 248 14.68 -1.63 -4.50
C ALA A 248 14.95 -2.34 -3.17
N VAL A 249 13.91 -2.95 -2.55
CA VAL A 249 14.05 -3.72 -1.30
C VAL A 249 14.89 -4.98 -1.52
N ALA A 250 14.64 -5.74 -2.59
CA ALA A 250 15.41 -6.94 -2.93
C ALA A 250 16.89 -6.61 -3.07
N GLY A 251 17.21 -5.53 -3.79
CA GLY A 251 18.57 -5.04 -3.96
C GLY A 251 19.21 -4.58 -2.65
N ALA A 252 18.48 -3.82 -1.82
CA ALA A 252 18.96 -3.33 -0.53
C ALA A 252 19.34 -4.46 0.43
N LEU A 253 18.53 -5.52 0.45
CA LEU A 253 18.70 -6.64 1.39
C LEU A 253 19.45 -7.84 0.81
N GLY A 254 19.78 -7.81 -0.50
CA GLY A 254 20.53 -8.89 -1.19
C GLY A 254 19.74 -10.19 -1.27
N VAL A 255 18.44 -10.12 -1.47
CA VAL A 255 17.52 -11.26 -1.59
C VAL A 255 16.82 -11.27 -2.95
N GLN A 256 16.23 -12.42 -3.31
CA GLN A 256 15.48 -12.55 -4.56
C GLN A 256 14.01 -12.83 -4.28
N PHE A 257 13.12 -11.95 -4.77
CA PHE A 257 11.67 -12.11 -4.76
C PHE A 257 11.15 -12.85 -6.01
N GLY A 258 9.87 -13.17 -6.03
CA GLY A 258 9.25 -13.88 -7.14
C GLY A 258 9.51 -15.40 -7.11
N GLY A 259 9.55 -16.05 -8.29
CA GLY A 259 9.70 -17.50 -8.42
C GLY A 259 8.37 -18.25 -8.28
N LYS A 260 8.40 -19.49 -7.78
CA LYS A 260 7.21 -20.34 -7.64
C LYS A 260 6.25 -19.83 -6.57
N VAL A 261 4.97 -19.72 -6.92
CA VAL A 261 3.84 -19.35 -6.06
C VAL A 261 2.62 -20.18 -6.45
N SER A 262 1.65 -20.37 -5.54
CA SER A 262 0.40 -21.04 -5.84
C SER A 262 -0.77 -20.06 -5.69
N TYR A 263 -1.72 -20.12 -6.64
CA TYR A 263 -2.98 -19.42 -6.62
C TYR A 263 -4.12 -20.38 -6.95
N PHE A 264 -5.08 -20.51 -6.06
CA PHE A 264 -6.25 -21.39 -6.26
C PHE A 264 -5.85 -22.81 -6.67
N GLY A 265 -4.83 -23.37 -6.01
CA GLY A 265 -4.29 -24.71 -6.25
C GLY A 265 -3.42 -24.87 -7.51
N LYS A 266 -3.20 -23.80 -8.27
CA LYS A 266 -2.36 -23.82 -9.48
C LYS A 266 -1.00 -23.18 -9.21
N GLU A 267 0.10 -23.89 -9.51
CA GLU A 267 1.45 -23.35 -9.43
C GLU A 267 1.70 -22.38 -10.59
N VAL A 268 2.18 -21.19 -10.27
CA VAL A 268 2.55 -20.14 -11.23
C VAL A 268 3.99 -19.72 -10.95
N LYS A 269 4.79 -19.57 -12.01
CA LYS A 269 6.15 -19.04 -11.91
C LYS A 269 6.13 -17.54 -12.19
N LYS A 270 6.29 -16.71 -11.14
CA LYS A 270 6.49 -15.28 -11.29
C LYS A 270 7.91 -14.97 -11.78
N PRO A 271 8.11 -13.90 -12.55
CA PRO A 271 9.45 -13.38 -12.81
C PRO A 271 10.20 -13.15 -11.50
N THR A 272 11.51 -13.34 -11.51
CA THR A 272 12.34 -13.06 -10.34
C THR A 272 12.78 -11.60 -10.32
N ILE A 273 12.90 -11.05 -9.11
CA ILE A 273 13.29 -9.66 -8.84
C ILE A 273 14.43 -9.69 -7.83
N GLY A 274 15.57 -9.10 -8.18
CA GLY A 274 16.77 -9.10 -7.35
C GLY A 274 17.69 -10.29 -7.62
N ASP A 275 18.89 -10.20 -7.05
CA ASP A 275 19.90 -11.25 -7.10
C ASP A 275 19.90 -12.02 -5.78
N LYS A 276 19.99 -13.36 -5.84
CA LYS A 276 20.07 -14.21 -4.66
C LYS A 276 21.49 -14.18 -4.09
N LEU A 277 21.86 -13.07 -3.45
CA LEU A 277 23.18 -12.95 -2.80
C LEU A 277 23.24 -13.70 -1.47
N LYS A 278 22.10 -13.98 -0.88
CA LYS A 278 21.93 -14.78 0.34
C LYS A 278 20.56 -15.44 0.39
N GLU A 279 20.42 -16.45 1.23
CA GLU A 279 19.10 -17.00 1.59
C GLU A 279 18.34 -16.04 2.51
N PHE A 280 16.99 -16.13 2.46
CA PHE A 280 16.14 -15.39 3.39
C PHE A 280 16.43 -15.82 4.84
N ARG A 281 16.54 -14.82 5.71
CA ARG A 281 16.64 -15.01 7.16
C ARG A 281 15.45 -14.38 7.83
N LEU A 282 15.07 -14.94 8.98
CA LEU A 282 13.91 -14.41 9.73
C LEU A 282 14.04 -12.91 10.05
N ASP A 283 15.27 -12.46 10.37
CA ASP A 283 15.53 -11.05 10.67
C ASP A 283 15.42 -10.11 9.44
N ASP A 284 15.35 -10.65 8.22
CA ASP A 284 15.14 -9.82 7.03
C ASP A 284 13.75 -9.18 7.04
N ILE A 285 12.75 -9.80 7.69
CA ILE A 285 11.44 -9.17 7.93
C ILE A 285 11.61 -7.89 8.76
N LYS A 286 12.42 -7.92 9.84
CA LYS A 286 12.67 -6.73 10.66
C LYS A 286 13.42 -5.65 9.88
N LYS A 287 14.40 -6.03 9.07
CA LYS A 287 15.15 -5.10 8.21
C LYS A 287 14.24 -4.44 7.19
N ASN A 288 13.31 -5.19 6.59
CA ASN A 288 12.32 -4.64 5.66
C ASN A 288 11.35 -3.68 6.36
N ILE A 289 10.88 -4.02 7.58
CA ILE A 289 10.05 -3.11 8.38
C ILE A 289 10.81 -1.82 8.73
N LEU A 290 12.08 -1.91 9.11
CA LEU A 290 12.89 -0.73 9.40
C LEU A 290 13.11 0.13 8.15
N LEU A 291 13.35 -0.52 7.01
CA LEU A 291 13.46 0.14 5.71
C LEU A 291 12.16 0.87 5.36
N MET A 292 10.99 0.26 5.61
CA MET A 292 9.70 0.89 5.41
C MET A 292 9.52 2.13 6.30
N TYR A 293 9.84 2.07 7.59
CA TYR A 293 9.76 3.24 8.47
C TYR A 293 10.66 4.39 8.00
N MET A 294 11.91 4.08 7.62
CA MET A 294 12.84 5.09 7.13
C MET A 294 12.39 5.67 5.79
N THR A 295 11.88 4.84 4.90
CA THR A 295 11.32 5.27 3.61
C THR A 295 10.12 6.20 3.82
N SER A 296 9.23 5.87 4.76
CA SER A 296 8.07 6.71 5.10
C SER A 296 8.49 8.07 5.64
N PHE A 297 9.49 8.09 6.51
CA PHE A 297 10.04 9.33 7.06
C PHE A 297 10.70 10.21 5.98
N ILE A 298 11.51 9.61 5.11
CA ILE A 298 12.12 10.33 3.97
C ILE A 298 11.04 10.90 3.05
N SER A 299 9.99 10.11 2.77
CA SER A 299 8.90 10.54 1.89
C SER A 299 8.19 11.78 2.42
N ILE A 300 7.84 11.82 3.72
CA ILE A 300 7.17 12.98 4.30
C ILE A 300 8.08 14.20 4.33
N CYS A 301 9.38 14.03 4.63
CA CYS A 301 10.35 15.13 4.58
C CYS A 301 10.49 15.70 3.16
N CYS A 302 10.64 14.82 2.15
CA CYS A 302 10.77 15.25 0.75
C CYS A 302 9.52 15.99 0.26
N PHE A 303 8.33 15.44 0.51
CA PHE A 303 7.09 16.09 0.11
C PHE A 303 6.87 17.41 0.86
N SER A 304 7.21 17.48 2.16
CA SER A 304 7.14 18.73 2.93
C SER A 304 8.07 19.79 2.35
N THR A 305 9.30 19.42 1.99
CA THR A 305 10.26 20.34 1.38
C THR A 305 9.75 20.86 0.02
N ILE A 306 9.25 19.96 -0.85
CA ILE A 306 8.68 20.35 -2.15
C ILE A 306 7.50 21.32 -1.94
N TYR A 307 6.62 21.03 -0.98
CA TYR A 307 5.47 21.89 -0.67
C TYR A 307 5.90 23.27 -0.16
N LEU A 308 6.92 23.34 0.70
CA LEU A 308 7.44 24.62 1.20
C LEU A 308 8.07 25.43 0.07
N VAL A 309 8.83 24.81 -0.82
CA VAL A 309 9.41 25.49 -2.00
C VAL A 309 8.30 26.02 -2.89
N TYR A 310 7.24 25.24 -3.13
CA TYR A 310 6.08 25.66 -3.91
C TYR A 310 5.37 26.90 -3.31
N LEU A 311 5.31 27.01 -1.98
CA LEU A 311 4.70 28.16 -1.31
C LEU A 311 5.58 29.43 -1.35
N MET A 312 6.88 29.29 -1.64
CA MET A 312 7.81 30.41 -1.73
C MET A 312 7.91 30.99 -3.15
N LEU A 313 7.47 30.23 -4.15
CA LEU A 313 7.38 30.65 -5.55
C LEU A 313 6.06 31.35 -5.86
#